data_39151a459095f71df0c5a411e777d462
#
_entry.id   39151a459095f71df0c5a411e777d462
#
_cell.length_a   1.000
_cell.length_b   1.000
_cell.length_c   1.000
_cell.angle_alpha   90.00
_cell.angle_beta   90.00
_cell.angle_gamma   90.00
#
_symmetry.space_group_name_H-M   'P 1'
#
loop_
_entity.id
_entity.type
_entity.pdbx_description
1 polymer ?
#
loop_
_entity_poly.entity_id
_entity_poly.type
_entity_poly.pdbx_seq_one_letter_code
_entity_poly.pdbx_strand_id
1 'polypeptide(L)'
;MPGKSNPEEDFYRSLARLIAPDDTYRQWQREYFDTPAGFVRDCIIWKPDERGPAPYQEEGLEAVVKHIRYAIRGPHGLGKTALAAWLVLWFALTRDGLYDWKVPTTAGVWRQLEQYLWPEIHKWEARLDWEKIGRDPWVRGQESLDLSLKLETGRAFAVASDNHQMIEGAHADQILYVYDESKAIPNQTFDASEGALSAHGVDGKVAMAAMFSTPGGLTGRFYAVHSKKPGFEDWKTRHVTKDEVVAAGRMSEAWARQRALQWGEESALYKNRVLGEFAAEDKDAIVPISWIEAANERWHKLVRQWEKATEVYEKALARTGDENKLEKLEQLLMPELSCVACDVADSGDDSTIVARRYGRTFVEALDAYTKQDTMATTGHVVAALREHPAYEHLALDDTPAIEAMDEEAFDAYVEESDNAPVAVIDSIGVGAGTAARLKELGVKTLAFVASQAAKYNGRELKDRTGVMAFANRKAAAWWNLREMLDPQYNEGLALPPDDELTGDLTTPTWRMVSGGRIQVEKKEDIKKRIGRSTDRGDAVVMLFADLIFSPPRQLHWIEMEDEGGDLDMGLGKALSI
;
A
#
# COMPACT_ATOMS: atom_id res chain seq x y z
N MET A 1 24.28 11.78 -31.67
CA MET A 1 23.22 11.86 -32.67
C MET A 1 22.96 10.43 -33.14
N PRO A 2 21.78 9.84 -33.04
CA PRO A 2 21.49 8.54 -33.62
C PRO A 2 21.51 8.69 -35.15
N GLY A 3 22.24 7.79 -35.81
CA GLY A 3 22.41 7.78 -37.26
C GLY A 3 21.03 7.65 -37.97
N LYS A 4 20.86 8.47 -38.99
CA LYS A 4 19.69 8.37 -39.88
C LYS A 4 19.75 7.02 -40.59
N SER A 5 18.73 6.17 -40.41
CA SER A 5 18.54 4.95 -41.19
C SER A 5 18.47 5.30 -42.68
N ASN A 6 19.10 4.49 -43.50
CA ASN A 6 19.06 4.66 -44.97
C ASN A 6 17.73 4.09 -45.47
N PRO A 7 16.82 4.91 -46.07
CA PRO A 7 15.51 4.45 -46.51
C PRO A 7 15.56 3.29 -47.51
N GLU A 8 16.63 3.20 -48.32
CA GLU A 8 16.83 2.07 -49.24
C GLU A 8 17.18 0.76 -48.49
N GLU A 9 18.01 0.82 -47.47
CA GLU A 9 18.33 -0.35 -46.62
C GLU A 9 17.08 -0.83 -45.86
N ASP A 10 16.28 0.09 -45.33
CA ASP A 10 15.01 -0.24 -44.67
C ASP A 10 14.00 -0.86 -45.62
N PHE A 11 13.93 -0.35 -46.89
CA PHE A 11 13.08 -0.91 -47.94
C PHE A 11 13.54 -2.32 -48.35
N TYR A 12 14.85 -2.53 -48.55
CA TYR A 12 15.38 -3.86 -48.91
C TYR A 12 15.27 -4.85 -47.76
N ARG A 13 15.43 -4.42 -46.51
CA ARG A 13 15.14 -5.25 -45.32
C ARG A 13 13.67 -5.65 -45.25
N SER A 14 12.74 -4.73 -45.53
CA SER A 14 11.32 -5.00 -45.56
C SER A 14 10.93 -5.95 -46.71
N LEU A 15 11.55 -5.78 -47.87
CA LEU A 15 11.32 -6.64 -49.06
C LEU A 15 11.89 -8.05 -48.85
N ALA A 16 13.06 -8.17 -48.24
CA ALA A 16 13.66 -9.46 -47.90
C ALA A 16 12.81 -10.25 -46.90
N ARG A 17 12.14 -9.56 -45.97
CA ARG A 17 11.20 -10.15 -45.01
C ARG A 17 9.88 -10.62 -45.66
N LEU A 18 9.43 -9.95 -46.72
CA LEU A 18 8.27 -10.37 -47.49
C LEU A 18 8.51 -11.59 -48.39
N ILE A 19 9.79 -11.85 -48.74
CA ILE A 19 10.18 -12.92 -49.70
C ILE A 19 10.69 -14.17 -48.99
N ALA A 20 11.28 -14.05 -47.77
CA ALA A 20 11.64 -15.16 -46.93
C ALA A 20 10.62 -15.30 -45.79
N PRO A 21 9.82 -16.38 -45.74
CA PRO A 21 8.96 -16.61 -44.59
C PRO A 21 9.86 -16.66 -43.35
N ASP A 22 9.40 -16.04 -42.28
CA ASP A 22 10.05 -15.72 -41.01
C ASP A 22 10.55 -16.98 -40.26
N ASP A 23 11.54 -17.66 -40.85
CA ASP A 23 12.08 -18.91 -40.36
C ASP A 23 12.86 -18.71 -39.05
N THR A 24 13.46 -17.52 -38.89
CA THR A 24 14.29 -17.17 -37.73
C THR A 24 13.45 -17.04 -36.45
N TYR A 25 12.34 -16.29 -36.50
CA TYR A 25 11.44 -16.14 -35.36
C TYR A 25 10.75 -17.47 -35.01
N ARG A 26 10.32 -18.24 -36.00
CA ARG A 26 9.73 -19.56 -35.78
C ARG A 26 10.71 -20.58 -35.21
N GLN A 27 11.99 -20.54 -35.62
CA GLN A 27 13.05 -21.33 -35.04
C GLN A 27 13.33 -20.95 -33.60
N TRP A 28 13.40 -19.64 -33.33
CA TRP A 28 13.55 -19.09 -31.97
C TRP A 28 12.36 -19.49 -31.08
N GLN A 29 11.13 -19.41 -31.56
CA GLN A 29 9.95 -19.83 -30.81
C GLN A 29 10.04 -21.31 -30.39
N ARG A 30 10.48 -22.22 -31.27
CA ARG A 30 10.66 -23.62 -30.96
C ARG A 30 11.74 -23.85 -29.90
N GLU A 31 12.84 -23.10 -29.98
CA GLU A 31 13.96 -23.21 -29.04
C GLU A 31 13.57 -22.79 -27.62
N TYR A 32 12.83 -21.71 -27.50
CA TYR A 32 12.47 -21.14 -26.19
C TYR A 32 11.06 -21.50 -25.70
N PHE A 33 10.30 -22.33 -26.43
CA PHE A 33 8.91 -22.66 -26.13
C PHE A 33 8.70 -23.21 -24.72
N ASP A 34 9.56 -24.12 -24.28
CA ASP A 34 9.51 -24.78 -22.98
C ASP A 34 10.67 -24.40 -22.05
N THR A 35 11.46 -23.37 -22.40
CA THR A 35 12.67 -22.97 -21.66
C THR A 35 12.64 -21.49 -21.25
N PRO A 36 11.74 -21.09 -20.34
CA PRO A 36 11.64 -19.68 -19.94
C PRO A 36 12.91 -19.15 -19.24
N ALA A 37 13.65 -19.98 -18.51
CA ALA A 37 14.92 -19.57 -17.93
C ALA A 37 15.99 -19.31 -18.99
N GLY A 38 16.04 -20.14 -20.05
CA GLY A 38 16.87 -19.92 -21.24
C GLY A 38 16.52 -18.58 -21.91
N PHE A 39 15.24 -18.33 -22.16
CA PHE A 39 14.76 -17.05 -22.68
C PHE A 39 15.27 -15.84 -21.87
N VAL A 40 15.14 -15.88 -20.54
CA VAL A 40 15.55 -14.78 -19.66
C VAL A 40 17.07 -14.58 -19.71
N ARG A 41 17.87 -15.65 -19.70
CA ARG A 41 19.34 -15.54 -19.78
C ARG A 41 19.80 -14.98 -21.12
N ASP A 42 19.21 -15.48 -22.20
CA ASP A 42 19.77 -15.34 -23.53
C ASP A 42 19.16 -14.21 -24.35
N CYS A 43 17.91 -13.83 -24.06
CA CYS A 43 17.14 -12.86 -24.84
C CYS A 43 16.87 -11.53 -24.11
N ILE A 44 17.35 -11.37 -22.88
CA ILE A 44 17.32 -10.10 -22.16
C ILE A 44 18.72 -9.51 -22.18
N ILE A 45 18.81 -8.22 -22.54
CA ILE A 45 20.06 -7.45 -22.51
C ILE A 45 20.34 -7.05 -21.07
N TRP A 46 21.30 -7.74 -20.45
CA TRP A 46 21.79 -7.46 -19.11
C TRP A 46 22.89 -6.39 -19.15
N LYS A 47 22.88 -5.46 -18.19
CA LYS A 47 23.98 -4.50 -18.05
C LYS A 47 25.22 -5.22 -17.50
N PRO A 48 26.44 -4.70 -17.78
CA PRO A 48 27.68 -5.36 -17.38
C PRO A 48 27.84 -5.60 -15.87
N ASP A 49 27.18 -4.80 -15.04
CA ASP A 49 27.18 -4.85 -13.58
C ASP A 49 25.98 -5.59 -12.99
N GLU A 50 25.04 -6.03 -13.82
CA GLU A 50 23.85 -6.79 -13.38
C GLU A 50 24.13 -8.29 -13.32
N ARG A 51 23.59 -8.94 -12.29
CA ARG A 51 23.81 -10.38 -12.01
C ARG A 51 22.88 -11.33 -12.76
N GLY A 52 22.03 -10.85 -13.65
CA GLY A 52 21.04 -11.71 -14.32
C GLY A 52 20.00 -12.33 -13.36
N PRO A 53 19.28 -13.38 -13.76
CA PRO A 53 18.32 -14.05 -12.90
C PRO A 53 19.05 -14.79 -11.77
N ALA A 54 18.47 -14.77 -10.56
CA ALA A 54 18.97 -15.54 -9.44
C ALA A 54 18.62 -17.05 -9.61
N PRO A 55 19.38 -17.97 -9.00
CA PRO A 55 19.13 -19.41 -9.17
C PRO A 55 17.68 -19.83 -8.83
N TYR A 56 17.09 -19.28 -7.77
CA TYR A 56 15.70 -19.56 -7.40
C TYR A 56 14.68 -18.96 -8.39
N GLN A 57 15.06 -17.90 -9.14
CA GLN A 57 14.23 -17.35 -10.21
C GLN A 57 14.26 -18.26 -11.45
N GLU A 58 15.41 -18.78 -11.83
CA GLU A 58 15.53 -19.77 -12.90
C GLU A 58 14.76 -21.06 -12.57
N GLU A 59 14.92 -21.57 -11.34
CA GLU A 59 14.14 -22.70 -10.83
C GLU A 59 12.63 -22.44 -10.94
N GLY A 60 12.19 -21.22 -10.58
CA GLY A 60 10.79 -20.82 -10.64
C GLY A 60 10.24 -20.76 -12.06
N LEU A 61 11.01 -20.22 -13.01
CA LEU A 61 10.65 -20.18 -14.43
C LEU A 61 10.43 -21.59 -14.99
N GLU A 62 11.38 -22.50 -14.78
CA GLU A 62 11.27 -23.88 -15.23
C GLU A 62 10.14 -24.65 -14.53
N ALA A 63 9.90 -24.35 -13.25
CA ALA A 63 8.85 -25.01 -12.48
C ALA A 63 7.43 -24.70 -13.01
N VAL A 64 7.19 -23.52 -13.57
CA VAL A 64 5.89 -23.16 -14.16
C VAL A 64 5.56 -24.07 -15.35
N VAL A 65 6.52 -24.33 -16.22
CA VAL A 65 6.34 -25.23 -17.37
C VAL A 65 6.16 -26.67 -16.92
N LYS A 66 7.02 -27.11 -16.00
CA LYS A 66 7.05 -28.51 -15.54
C LYS A 66 5.80 -28.91 -14.74
N HIS A 67 5.26 -28.01 -13.93
CA HIS A 67 4.22 -28.32 -12.94
C HIS A 67 2.87 -27.68 -13.23
N ILE A 68 2.78 -26.80 -14.25
CA ILE A 68 1.53 -26.14 -14.66
C ILE A 68 0.96 -25.18 -13.60
N ARG A 69 0.93 -25.60 -12.34
CA ARG A 69 0.50 -24.83 -11.19
C ARG A 69 1.68 -24.60 -10.24
N TYR A 70 2.11 -23.36 -10.14
CA TYR A 70 3.29 -23.00 -9.37
C TYR A 70 3.01 -21.84 -8.42
N ALA A 71 3.50 -21.94 -7.19
CA ALA A 71 3.40 -20.88 -6.20
C ALA A 71 4.74 -20.64 -5.51
N ILE A 72 5.22 -19.42 -5.54
CA ILE A 72 6.46 -19.00 -4.88
C ILE A 72 6.20 -17.96 -3.81
N ARG A 73 6.75 -18.19 -2.63
CA ARG A 73 6.80 -17.25 -1.53
C ARG A 73 8.23 -16.94 -1.11
N GLY A 74 8.44 -15.78 -0.54
CA GLY A 74 9.72 -15.40 0.04
C GLY A 74 9.71 -13.97 0.54
N PRO A 75 10.85 -13.46 1.02
CA PRO A 75 10.96 -12.10 1.57
C PRO A 75 10.74 -11.01 0.53
N HIS A 76 10.72 -9.77 1.00
CA HIS A 76 10.81 -8.61 0.12
C HIS A 76 12.13 -8.62 -0.66
N GLY A 77 12.12 -8.04 -1.86
CA GLY A 77 13.34 -7.86 -2.67
C GLY A 77 13.79 -9.10 -3.46
N LEU A 78 13.15 -10.27 -3.33
CA LEU A 78 13.56 -11.47 -4.10
C LEU A 78 13.36 -11.34 -5.63
N GLY A 79 12.61 -10.32 -6.09
CA GLY A 79 12.36 -10.09 -7.53
C GLY A 79 11.15 -10.86 -8.06
N LYS A 80 10.09 -11.04 -7.27
CA LYS A 80 8.82 -11.69 -7.67
C LYS A 80 8.19 -11.04 -8.91
N THR A 81 8.08 -9.73 -8.89
CA THR A 81 7.46 -8.95 -9.97
C THR A 81 8.26 -9.06 -11.27
N ALA A 82 9.60 -9.09 -11.20
CA ALA A 82 10.44 -9.36 -12.37
C ALA A 82 10.21 -10.77 -12.93
N LEU A 83 10.12 -11.78 -12.05
CA LEU A 83 9.82 -13.17 -12.44
C LEU A 83 8.45 -13.27 -13.14
N ALA A 84 7.42 -12.60 -12.60
CA ALA A 84 6.10 -12.53 -13.21
C ALA A 84 6.15 -11.84 -14.58
N ALA A 85 6.87 -10.71 -14.71
CA ALA A 85 7.04 -9.97 -15.95
C ALA A 85 7.75 -10.82 -17.02
N TRP A 86 8.80 -11.54 -16.67
CA TRP A 86 9.51 -12.43 -17.59
C TRP A 86 8.62 -13.57 -18.12
N LEU A 87 7.77 -14.14 -17.26
CA LEU A 87 6.81 -15.16 -17.69
C LEU A 87 5.78 -14.61 -18.67
N VAL A 88 5.28 -13.39 -18.45
CA VAL A 88 4.35 -12.73 -19.37
C VAL A 88 5.01 -12.54 -20.74
N LEU A 89 6.23 -11.99 -20.78
CA LEU A 89 6.98 -11.74 -22.02
C LEU A 89 7.33 -13.02 -22.75
N TRP A 90 7.85 -14.00 -22.02
CA TRP A 90 8.16 -15.33 -22.57
C TRP A 90 6.95 -15.99 -23.19
N PHE A 91 5.82 -16.02 -22.46
CA PHE A 91 4.60 -16.66 -22.92
C PHE A 91 4.04 -15.98 -24.18
N ALA A 92 3.98 -14.64 -24.17
CA ALA A 92 3.52 -13.87 -25.30
C ALA A 92 4.37 -14.13 -26.55
N LEU A 93 5.69 -14.00 -26.46
CA LEU A 93 6.60 -14.13 -27.59
C LEU A 93 6.63 -15.56 -28.15
N THR A 94 6.58 -16.58 -27.31
CA THR A 94 6.74 -17.95 -27.78
C THR A 94 5.44 -18.57 -28.30
N ARG A 95 4.26 -17.98 -28.06
CA ARG A 95 2.94 -18.47 -28.49
C ARG A 95 2.32 -17.67 -29.62
N ASP A 96 2.73 -16.41 -29.77
CA ASP A 96 2.11 -15.51 -30.76
C ASP A 96 2.31 -15.99 -32.19
N GLY A 97 1.24 -15.92 -32.99
CA GLY A 97 1.20 -16.44 -34.35
C GLY A 97 1.18 -17.98 -34.46
N LEU A 98 1.22 -18.72 -33.34
CA LEU A 98 1.13 -20.18 -33.29
C LEU A 98 -0.18 -20.70 -32.71
N TYR A 99 -0.69 -20.02 -31.66
CA TYR A 99 -1.87 -20.42 -30.91
C TYR A 99 -2.74 -19.21 -30.59
N ASP A 100 -4.02 -19.43 -30.33
CA ASP A 100 -4.81 -18.49 -29.52
C ASP A 100 -4.28 -18.54 -28.10
N TRP A 101 -3.79 -17.40 -27.59
CA TRP A 101 -3.17 -17.34 -26.27
C TRP A 101 -3.65 -16.15 -25.43
N LYS A 102 -3.69 -16.34 -24.12
CA LYS A 102 -4.01 -15.27 -23.16
C LYS A 102 -3.14 -15.34 -21.92
N VAL A 103 -2.81 -14.16 -21.38
CA VAL A 103 -2.17 -14.03 -20.06
C VAL A 103 -2.94 -12.99 -19.24
N PRO A 104 -3.99 -13.39 -18.50
CA PRO A 104 -4.62 -12.55 -17.50
C PRO A 104 -3.64 -12.34 -16.34
N THR A 105 -3.36 -11.08 -16.00
CA THR A 105 -2.58 -10.70 -14.83
C THR A 105 -3.49 -10.06 -13.79
N THR A 106 -3.45 -10.51 -12.55
CA THR A 106 -4.28 -9.96 -11.48
C THR A 106 -3.50 -9.83 -10.17
N ALA A 107 -3.95 -8.93 -9.31
CA ALA A 107 -3.38 -8.69 -7.99
C ALA A 107 -4.50 -8.32 -7.00
N GLY A 108 -4.24 -8.38 -5.71
CA GLY A 108 -5.22 -8.03 -4.68
C GLY A 108 -5.76 -6.61 -4.81
N VAL A 109 -4.95 -5.68 -5.33
CA VAL A 109 -5.33 -4.28 -5.60
C VAL A 109 -4.88 -3.85 -6.99
N TRP A 110 -5.72 -3.05 -7.66
CA TRP A 110 -5.47 -2.56 -9.03
C TRP A 110 -4.12 -1.84 -9.20
N ARG A 111 -3.75 -1.04 -8.19
CA ARG A 111 -2.49 -0.30 -8.17
C ARG A 111 -1.26 -1.21 -8.32
N GLN A 112 -1.30 -2.43 -7.78
CA GLN A 112 -0.21 -3.39 -7.93
C GLN A 112 0.06 -3.72 -9.40
N LEU A 113 -0.99 -3.82 -10.20
CA LEU A 113 -0.87 -4.01 -11.65
C LEU A 113 -0.36 -2.75 -12.35
N GLU A 114 -0.99 -1.61 -12.07
CA GLU A 114 -0.75 -0.34 -12.74
C GLU A 114 0.63 0.26 -12.45
N GLN A 115 1.08 0.20 -11.19
CA GLN A 115 2.31 0.88 -10.76
C GLN A 115 3.53 -0.03 -10.61
N TYR A 116 3.33 -1.35 -10.52
CA TYR A 116 4.45 -2.27 -10.31
C TYR A 116 4.57 -3.33 -11.39
N LEU A 117 3.55 -4.17 -11.63
CA LEU A 117 3.70 -5.30 -12.55
C LEU A 117 3.82 -4.84 -14.01
N TRP A 118 2.91 -3.97 -14.49
CA TRP A 118 2.94 -3.54 -15.89
C TRP A 118 4.11 -2.62 -16.22
N PRO A 119 4.53 -1.66 -15.38
CA PRO A 119 5.79 -0.95 -15.55
C PRO A 119 7.01 -1.87 -15.57
N GLU A 120 7.03 -2.95 -14.76
CA GLU A 120 8.10 -3.93 -14.78
C GLU A 120 8.11 -4.75 -16.07
N ILE A 121 6.91 -5.13 -16.61
CA ILE A 121 6.79 -5.79 -17.93
C ILE A 121 7.39 -4.88 -19.02
N HIS A 122 7.01 -3.60 -19.07
CA HIS A 122 7.53 -2.65 -20.07
C HIS A 122 9.03 -2.38 -19.92
N LYS A 123 9.52 -2.35 -18.69
CA LYS A 123 10.96 -2.22 -18.41
C LYS A 123 11.75 -3.39 -19.01
N TRP A 124 11.25 -4.60 -18.87
CA TRP A 124 11.91 -5.79 -19.44
C TRP A 124 11.66 -5.94 -20.93
N GLU A 125 10.49 -5.56 -21.46
CA GLU A 125 10.21 -5.44 -22.89
C GLU A 125 11.25 -4.55 -23.59
N ALA A 126 11.56 -3.39 -23.03
CA ALA A 126 12.55 -2.46 -23.56
C ALA A 126 14.00 -3.01 -23.55
N ARG A 127 14.22 -4.14 -22.89
CA ARG A 127 15.53 -4.80 -22.76
C ARG A 127 15.60 -6.15 -23.49
N LEU A 128 14.59 -6.46 -24.31
CA LEU A 128 14.64 -7.67 -25.14
C LEU A 128 15.64 -7.49 -26.28
N ASP A 129 16.39 -8.53 -26.56
CA ASP A 129 17.26 -8.64 -27.73
C ASP A 129 16.43 -9.04 -28.94
N TRP A 130 15.77 -8.05 -29.55
CA TRP A 130 14.88 -8.24 -30.69
C TRP A 130 15.56 -8.83 -31.92
N GLU A 131 16.86 -8.55 -32.10
CA GLU A 131 17.66 -9.14 -33.20
C GLU A 131 17.81 -10.64 -32.99
N LYS A 132 18.14 -11.10 -31.78
CA LYS A 132 18.23 -12.51 -31.41
C LYS A 132 16.87 -13.21 -31.48
N ILE A 133 15.82 -12.53 -31.06
CA ILE A 133 14.43 -13.04 -31.14
C ILE A 133 13.99 -13.23 -32.60
N GLY A 134 14.55 -12.44 -33.52
CA GLY A 134 14.26 -12.53 -34.94
C GLY A 134 12.95 -11.86 -35.37
N ARG A 135 12.49 -10.84 -34.62
CA ARG A 135 11.36 -10.01 -35.00
C ARG A 135 11.58 -8.53 -34.64
N ASP A 136 10.77 -7.65 -35.21
CA ASP A 136 10.79 -6.24 -34.83
C ASP A 136 10.23 -6.04 -33.40
N PRO A 137 10.71 -4.99 -32.70
CA PRO A 137 10.14 -4.54 -31.43
C PRO A 137 8.65 -4.27 -31.56
N TRP A 138 7.91 -4.52 -30.50
CA TRP A 138 6.48 -4.20 -30.46
C TRP A 138 6.21 -2.69 -30.59
N VAL A 139 5.17 -2.36 -31.36
CA VAL A 139 4.76 -0.97 -31.60
C VAL A 139 4.01 -0.45 -30.38
N ARG A 140 4.63 0.53 -29.67
CA ARG A 140 4.01 1.14 -28.52
C ARG A 140 2.73 1.90 -28.91
N GLY A 141 1.67 1.72 -28.13
CA GLY A 141 0.34 2.28 -28.39
C GLY A 141 -0.53 1.44 -29.33
N GLN A 142 0.01 0.34 -29.91
CA GLN A 142 -0.72 -0.60 -30.75
C GLN A 142 -0.60 -2.03 -30.22
N GLU A 143 0.61 -2.56 -30.11
CA GLU A 143 0.89 -3.91 -29.60
C GLU A 143 1.20 -3.88 -28.10
N SER A 144 1.99 -2.90 -27.66
CA SER A 144 2.33 -2.65 -26.24
C SER A 144 1.56 -1.44 -25.73
N LEU A 145 0.57 -1.67 -24.88
CA LEU A 145 -0.31 -0.68 -24.26
C LEU A 145 0.00 -0.62 -22.76
N ASP A 146 -0.46 0.42 -22.06
CA ASP A 146 -0.10 0.67 -20.67
C ASP A 146 -0.40 -0.52 -19.74
N LEU A 147 -1.52 -1.22 -19.93
CA LEU A 147 -1.96 -2.35 -19.11
C LEU A 147 -2.31 -3.59 -19.94
N SER A 148 -1.79 -3.69 -21.16
CA SER A 148 -1.97 -4.88 -22.01
C SER A 148 -0.92 -5.00 -23.10
N LEU A 149 -0.67 -6.22 -23.53
CA LEU A 149 -0.04 -6.55 -24.81
C LEU A 149 -1.11 -7.12 -25.73
N LYS A 150 -1.22 -6.62 -26.95
CA LYS A 150 -2.18 -7.08 -27.96
C LYS A 150 -1.40 -7.44 -29.23
N LEU A 151 -1.19 -8.72 -29.43
CA LEU A 151 -0.39 -9.23 -30.52
C LEU A 151 -1.28 -9.92 -31.59
N GLU A 152 -0.67 -10.64 -32.52
CA GLU A 152 -1.37 -11.19 -33.68
C GLU A 152 -2.46 -12.20 -33.29
N THR A 153 -2.15 -13.17 -32.44
CA THR A 153 -3.08 -14.27 -32.09
C THR A 153 -3.50 -14.29 -30.63
N GLY A 154 -3.04 -13.31 -29.82
CA GLY A 154 -3.38 -13.31 -28.40
C GLY A 154 -3.10 -12.00 -27.68
N ARG A 155 -3.29 -12.04 -26.38
CA ARG A 155 -3.10 -10.86 -25.53
C ARG A 155 -2.71 -11.22 -24.08
N ALA A 156 -1.89 -10.37 -23.47
CA ALA A 156 -1.75 -10.26 -22.02
C ALA A 156 -2.48 -9.00 -21.55
N PHE A 157 -3.12 -9.03 -20.39
CA PHE A 157 -3.92 -7.90 -19.93
C PHE A 157 -4.10 -7.92 -18.40
N ALA A 158 -4.23 -6.71 -17.83
CA ALA A 158 -4.56 -6.53 -16.43
C ALA A 158 -6.05 -6.78 -16.19
N VAL A 159 -6.38 -7.47 -15.09
CA VAL A 159 -7.74 -7.72 -14.62
C VAL A 159 -7.83 -7.38 -13.14
N ALA A 160 -8.81 -6.57 -12.76
CA ALA A 160 -9.09 -6.31 -11.35
C ALA A 160 -9.57 -7.61 -10.66
N SER A 161 -9.12 -7.83 -9.43
CA SER A 161 -9.42 -9.09 -8.70
C SER A 161 -10.90 -9.27 -8.34
N ASP A 162 -11.69 -8.23 -8.37
CA ASP A 162 -13.15 -8.25 -8.18
C ASP A 162 -13.93 -8.47 -9.50
N ASN A 163 -13.28 -8.37 -10.65
CA ASN A 163 -13.89 -8.62 -11.96
C ASN A 163 -13.84 -10.13 -12.32
N HIS A 164 -14.59 -10.94 -11.60
CA HIS A 164 -14.63 -12.40 -11.78
C HIS A 164 -15.07 -12.81 -13.19
N GLN A 165 -16.01 -12.08 -13.82
CA GLN A 165 -16.50 -12.38 -15.16
C GLN A 165 -15.39 -12.29 -16.21
N MET A 166 -14.49 -11.30 -16.11
CA MET A 166 -13.37 -11.15 -17.05
C MET A 166 -12.31 -12.24 -16.85
N ILE A 167 -12.13 -12.72 -15.63
CA ILE A 167 -11.23 -13.82 -15.30
C ILE A 167 -11.78 -15.14 -15.82
N GLU A 168 -13.06 -15.42 -15.55
CA GLU A 168 -13.77 -16.62 -16.00
C GLU A 168 -13.88 -16.69 -17.54
N GLY A 169 -14.12 -15.56 -18.19
CA GLY A 169 -14.20 -15.45 -19.65
C GLY A 169 -12.86 -15.54 -20.42
N ALA A 170 -11.74 -15.69 -19.73
CA ALA A 170 -10.44 -15.76 -20.37
C ALA A 170 -10.11 -17.18 -20.87
N HIS A 171 -10.80 -17.64 -21.92
CA HIS A 171 -10.51 -18.93 -22.58
C HIS A 171 -9.57 -18.73 -23.78
N ALA A 172 -8.64 -19.68 -23.97
CA ALA A 172 -7.70 -19.74 -25.08
C ALA A 172 -7.15 -21.17 -25.23
N ASP A 173 -6.45 -21.47 -26.34
CA ASP A 173 -5.73 -22.76 -26.48
C ASP A 173 -4.53 -22.82 -25.54
N GLN A 174 -3.87 -21.69 -25.35
CA GLN A 174 -2.75 -21.53 -24.42
C GLN A 174 -3.05 -20.40 -23.43
N ILE A 175 -3.12 -20.69 -22.13
CA ILE A 175 -3.41 -19.66 -21.11
C ILE A 175 -2.44 -19.75 -19.94
N LEU A 176 -2.00 -18.60 -19.44
CA LEU A 176 -1.20 -18.46 -18.24
C LEU A 176 -1.82 -17.41 -17.32
N TYR A 177 -2.35 -17.82 -16.18
CA TYR A 177 -2.78 -16.89 -15.12
C TYR A 177 -1.58 -16.46 -14.27
N VAL A 178 -1.39 -15.16 -14.13
CA VAL A 178 -0.35 -14.56 -13.29
C VAL A 178 -1.02 -13.81 -12.13
N TYR A 179 -0.79 -14.31 -10.91
CA TYR A 179 -1.31 -13.73 -9.66
C TYR A 179 -0.18 -13.06 -8.90
N ASP A 180 -0.10 -11.74 -8.96
CA ASP A 180 0.89 -10.96 -8.19
C ASP A 180 0.31 -10.57 -6.82
N GLU A 181 1.14 -10.50 -5.79
CA GLU A 181 0.75 -10.33 -4.39
C GLU A 181 -0.46 -11.19 -3.97
N SER A 182 -0.38 -12.47 -4.29
CA SER A 182 -1.44 -13.48 -4.20
C SER A 182 -2.08 -13.61 -2.81
N LYS A 183 -1.38 -13.20 -1.74
CA LYS A 183 -1.90 -13.21 -0.36
C LYS A 183 -3.14 -12.33 -0.19
N ALA A 184 -3.25 -11.26 -0.98
CA ALA A 184 -4.32 -10.27 -0.91
C ALA A 184 -5.47 -10.52 -1.91
N ILE A 185 -5.33 -11.51 -2.80
CA ILE A 185 -6.35 -11.82 -3.80
C ILE A 185 -7.49 -12.61 -3.15
N PRO A 186 -8.76 -12.19 -3.35
CA PRO A 186 -9.94 -12.92 -2.86
C PRO A 186 -10.01 -14.35 -3.41
N ASN A 187 -10.55 -15.28 -2.62
CA ASN A 187 -10.68 -16.68 -3.05
C ASN A 187 -11.52 -16.84 -4.31
N GLN A 188 -12.58 -16.04 -4.48
CA GLN A 188 -13.47 -16.06 -5.64
C GLN A 188 -12.72 -15.79 -6.95
N THR A 189 -11.67 -14.98 -6.92
CA THR A 189 -10.81 -14.68 -8.09
C THR A 189 -10.10 -15.92 -8.59
N PHE A 190 -9.57 -16.74 -7.68
CA PHE A 190 -8.96 -18.02 -8.03
C PHE A 190 -10.00 -19.03 -8.52
N ASP A 191 -11.19 -19.06 -7.88
CA ASP A 191 -12.28 -19.95 -8.28
C ASP A 191 -12.76 -19.63 -9.70
N ALA A 192 -12.81 -18.36 -10.08
CA ALA A 192 -13.18 -17.93 -11.43
C ALA A 192 -12.20 -18.44 -12.53
N SER A 193 -10.93 -18.64 -12.21
CA SER A 193 -9.95 -19.14 -13.17
C SER A 193 -9.98 -20.66 -13.34
N GLU A 194 -10.57 -21.42 -12.39
CA GLU A 194 -10.58 -22.88 -12.42
C GLU A 194 -11.31 -23.45 -13.64
N GLY A 195 -12.32 -22.73 -14.16
CA GLY A 195 -13.01 -23.11 -15.39
C GLY A 195 -12.08 -23.23 -16.60
N ALA A 196 -11.18 -22.26 -16.79
CA ALA A 196 -10.18 -22.31 -17.85
C ALA A 196 -9.06 -23.32 -17.55
N LEU A 197 -8.64 -23.45 -16.28
CA LEU A 197 -7.61 -24.40 -15.85
C LEU A 197 -8.07 -25.85 -16.00
N SER A 198 -9.37 -26.14 -15.94
CA SER A 198 -9.94 -27.47 -16.14
C SER A 198 -9.76 -28.01 -17.58
N ALA A 199 -9.52 -27.11 -18.55
CA ALA A 199 -9.32 -27.49 -19.95
C ALA A 199 -7.88 -27.97 -20.25
N HIS A 200 -6.96 -27.93 -19.27
CA HIS A 200 -5.59 -28.39 -19.48
C HIS A 200 -5.51 -29.86 -19.92
N GLY A 201 -4.74 -30.12 -20.98
CA GLY A 201 -4.58 -31.47 -21.57
C GLY A 201 -5.74 -31.93 -22.47
N VAL A 202 -6.85 -31.18 -22.55
CA VAL A 202 -7.96 -31.47 -23.44
C VAL A 202 -7.69 -30.84 -24.80
N ASP A 203 -7.74 -31.62 -25.86
CA ASP A 203 -7.51 -31.19 -27.26
C ASP A 203 -6.19 -30.42 -27.46
N GLY A 204 -5.15 -30.76 -26.69
CA GLY A 204 -3.84 -30.08 -26.76
C GLY A 204 -3.79 -28.69 -26.06
N LYS A 205 -4.82 -28.29 -25.35
CA LYS A 205 -4.85 -27.02 -24.62
C LYS A 205 -3.90 -27.05 -23.43
N VAL A 206 -3.27 -25.91 -23.19
CA VAL A 206 -2.39 -25.71 -22.03
C VAL A 206 -2.91 -24.58 -21.18
N ALA A 207 -3.15 -24.87 -19.91
CA ALA A 207 -3.60 -23.87 -18.94
C ALA A 207 -2.69 -23.91 -17.71
N MET A 208 -1.97 -22.81 -17.49
CA MET A 208 -0.98 -22.65 -16.43
C MET A 208 -1.42 -21.58 -15.43
N ALA A 209 -0.93 -21.69 -14.19
CA ALA A 209 -1.15 -20.71 -13.15
C ALA A 209 0.11 -20.49 -12.32
N ALA A 210 0.48 -19.23 -12.09
CA ALA A 210 1.65 -18.85 -11.30
C ALA A 210 1.27 -17.82 -10.22
N MET A 211 1.53 -18.14 -8.95
CA MET A 211 1.28 -17.29 -7.78
C MET A 211 2.59 -16.73 -7.22
N PHE A 212 2.63 -15.44 -7.03
CA PHE A 212 3.78 -14.69 -6.47
C PHE A 212 3.31 -13.87 -5.28
N SER A 213 3.92 -14.04 -4.11
CA SER A 213 3.65 -13.15 -2.96
C SER A 213 4.73 -13.24 -1.88
N THR A 214 4.85 -12.19 -1.07
CA THR A 214 5.30 -12.36 0.31
C THR A 214 4.19 -13.06 1.09
N PRO A 215 4.52 -13.94 2.06
CA PRO A 215 3.49 -14.53 2.89
C PRO A 215 2.80 -13.47 3.78
N GLY A 216 1.62 -13.81 4.24
CA GLY A 216 0.83 -13.05 5.20
C GLY A 216 0.43 -13.92 6.38
N GLY A 217 -0.83 -13.77 6.85
CA GLY A 217 -1.44 -14.60 7.88
C GLY A 217 -1.69 -16.04 7.43
N LEU A 218 -2.21 -16.86 8.36
CA LEU A 218 -2.49 -18.29 8.13
C LEU A 218 -3.86 -18.53 7.44
N THR A 219 -4.23 -17.66 6.51
CA THR A 219 -5.54 -17.68 5.82
C THR A 219 -5.41 -17.42 4.33
N GLY A 220 -6.50 -17.61 3.60
CA GLY A 220 -6.58 -17.36 2.16
C GLY A 220 -6.01 -18.48 1.29
N ARG A 221 -6.22 -18.34 -0.04
CA ARG A 221 -5.81 -19.33 -1.04
C ARG A 221 -4.30 -19.54 -1.06
N PHE A 222 -3.52 -18.48 -1.03
CA PHE A 222 -2.06 -18.57 -1.09
C PHE A 222 -1.47 -19.38 0.08
N TYR A 223 -2.01 -19.16 1.31
CA TYR A 223 -1.64 -19.98 2.46
C TYR A 223 -2.09 -21.44 2.30
N ALA A 224 -3.33 -21.67 1.84
CA ALA A 224 -3.87 -23.01 1.66
C ALA A 224 -3.01 -23.85 0.69
N VAL A 225 -2.58 -23.26 -0.43
CA VAL A 225 -1.66 -23.86 -1.41
C VAL A 225 -0.31 -24.21 -0.77
N HIS A 226 0.33 -23.28 -0.09
CA HIS A 226 1.65 -23.50 0.53
C HIS A 226 1.63 -24.45 1.71
N SER A 227 0.53 -24.51 2.47
CA SER A 227 0.35 -25.44 3.59
C SER A 227 -0.17 -26.81 3.14
N LYS A 228 -0.32 -27.04 1.82
CA LYS A 228 -0.80 -28.30 1.24
C LYS A 228 -2.12 -28.75 1.84
N LYS A 229 -3.07 -27.80 2.02
CA LYS A 229 -4.42 -28.17 2.42
C LYS A 229 -5.06 -29.11 1.40
N PRO A 230 -5.98 -30.00 1.81
CA PRO A 230 -6.67 -30.90 0.89
C PRO A 230 -7.26 -30.15 -0.32
N GLY A 231 -7.03 -30.67 -1.52
CA GLY A 231 -7.45 -30.08 -2.80
C GLY A 231 -6.44 -29.13 -3.46
N PHE A 232 -5.24 -28.98 -2.88
CA PHE A 232 -4.15 -28.15 -3.44
C PHE A 232 -2.83 -28.91 -3.63
N GLU A 233 -2.90 -30.22 -3.71
CA GLU A 233 -1.74 -31.11 -3.87
C GLU A 233 -1.06 -30.97 -5.23
N ASP A 234 -1.81 -30.54 -6.23
CA ASP A 234 -1.37 -30.32 -7.62
C ASP A 234 -0.49 -29.05 -7.79
N TRP A 235 -0.45 -28.18 -6.77
CA TRP A 235 0.41 -27.01 -6.79
C TRP A 235 1.85 -27.36 -6.39
N LYS A 236 2.81 -27.03 -7.22
CA LYS A 236 4.23 -26.99 -6.83
C LYS A 236 4.50 -25.70 -6.07
N THR A 237 4.98 -25.82 -4.84
CA THR A 237 5.28 -24.67 -3.98
C THR A 237 6.77 -24.51 -3.76
N ARG A 238 7.24 -23.28 -3.67
CA ARG A 238 8.63 -22.90 -3.36
C ARG A 238 8.65 -21.84 -2.27
N HIS A 239 9.43 -22.05 -1.24
CA HIS A 239 9.83 -21.04 -0.28
C HIS A 239 11.27 -20.62 -0.58
N VAL A 240 11.47 -19.35 -0.93
CA VAL A 240 12.80 -18.74 -1.04
C VAL A 240 13.13 -18.12 0.32
N THR A 241 14.25 -18.52 0.89
CA THR A 241 14.67 -18.06 2.21
C THR A 241 15.42 -16.73 2.15
N LYS A 242 15.51 -16.04 3.31
CA LYS A 242 16.35 -14.84 3.47
C LYS A 242 17.78 -15.09 2.97
N ASP A 243 18.37 -16.23 3.36
CA ASP A 243 19.77 -16.54 3.05
C ASP A 243 20.01 -16.71 1.55
N GLU A 244 19.06 -17.31 0.82
CA GLU A 244 19.13 -17.41 -0.65
C GLU A 244 19.08 -16.03 -1.31
N VAL A 245 18.23 -15.13 -0.80
CA VAL A 245 18.09 -13.77 -1.34
C VAL A 245 19.33 -12.92 -1.05
N VAL A 246 19.93 -13.08 0.14
CA VAL A 246 21.21 -12.46 0.51
C VAL A 246 22.34 -13.00 -0.35
N ALA A 247 22.45 -14.30 -0.52
CA ALA A 247 23.48 -14.95 -1.36
C ALA A 247 23.38 -14.49 -2.82
N ALA A 248 22.16 -14.30 -3.34
CA ALA A 248 21.92 -13.74 -4.66
C ALA A 248 22.23 -12.23 -4.77
N GLY A 249 22.57 -11.57 -3.65
CA GLY A 249 22.85 -10.13 -3.58
C GLY A 249 21.63 -9.26 -3.85
N ARG A 250 20.42 -9.77 -3.57
CA ARG A 250 19.15 -9.06 -3.71
C ARG A 250 18.67 -8.44 -2.39
N MET A 251 19.23 -8.86 -1.27
CA MET A 251 18.99 -8.31 0.06
C MET A 251 20.32 -8.13 0.79
N SER A 252 20.46 -7.05 1.54
CA SER A 252 21.62 -6.82 2.41
C SER A 252 21.42 -7.48 3.77
N GLU A 253 22.42 -8.21 4.26
CA GLU A 253 22.41 -8.77 5.62
C GLU A 253 22.30 -7.67 6.70
N ALA A 254 22.92 -6.51 6.44
CA ALA A 254 22.82 -5.36 7.34
C ALA A 254 21.39 -4.85 7.45
N TRP A 255 20.66 -4.80 6.32
CA TRP A 255 19.24 -4.42 6.31
C TRP A 255 18.40 -5.43 7.09
N ALA A 256 18.59 -6.73 6.88
CA ALA A 256 17.84 -7.76 7.59
C ALA A 256 18.06 -7.67 9.11
N ARG A 257 19.31 -7.47 9.57
CA ARG A 257 19.63 -7.26 10.98
C ARG A 257 18.98 -6.00 11.55
N GLN A 258 18.99 -4.90 10.79
CA GLN A 258 18.32 -3.67 11.22
C GLN A 258 16.81 -3.88 11.36
N ARG A 259 16.18 -4.63 10.45
CA ARG A 259 14.74 -4.96 10.56
C ARG A 259 14.46 -5.89 11.74
N ALA A 260 15.35 -6.83 12.05
CA ALA A 260 15.25 -7.66 13.25
C ALA A 260 15.20 -6.82 14.54
N LEU A 261 16.05 -5.80 14.64
CA LEU A 261 16.05 -4.87 15.76
C LEU A 261 14.79 -3.98 15.77
N GLN A 262 14.31 -3.53 14.61
CA GLN A 262 13.16 -2.63 14.53
C GLN A 262 11.82 -3.35 14.74
N TRP A 263 11.65 -4.53 14.17
CA TRP A 263 10.37 -5.24 14.17
C TRP A 263 10.29 -6.38 15.17
N GLY A 264 11.46 -6.84 15.70
CA GLY A 264 11.58 -8.05 16.49
C GLY A 264 11.56 -9.31 15.61
N GLU A 265 12.50 -10.21 15.81
CA GLU A 265 12.66 -11.43 14.99
C GLU A 265 11.43 -12.36 15.05
N GLU A 266 10.73 -12.38 16.17
CA GLU A 266 9.54 -13.22 16.37
C GLU A 266 8.25 -12.58 15.84
N SER A 267 8.26 -11.30 15.44
CA SER A 267 7.06 -10.63 14.94
C SER A 267 6.57 -11.22 13.62
N ALA A 268 5.26 -11.20 13.41
CA ALA A 268 4.66 -11.61 12.13
C ALA A 268 5.21 -10.77 10.96
N LEU A 269 5.46 -9.49 11.20
CA LEU A 269 6.02 -8.58 10.21
C LEU A 269 7.41 -9.01 9.73
N TYR A 270 8.32 -9.34 10.66
CA TYR A 270 9.67 -9.82 10.33
C TYR A 270 9.62 -11.17 9.61
N LYS A 271 8.85 -12.12 10.15
CA LYS A 271 8.66 -13.44 9.55
C LYS A 271 8.15 -13.34 8.11
N ASN A 272 7.14 -12.52 7.87
CA ASN A 272 6.57 -12.35 6.54
C ASN A 272 7.53 -11.64 5.58
N ARG A 273 8.09 -10.50 5.97
CA ARG A 273 8.83 -9.60 5.05
C ARG A 273 10.32 -9.92 4.92
N VAL A 274 10.94 -10.51 5.95
CA VAL A 274 12.38 -10.82 5.97
C VAL A 274 12.66 -12.31 5.82
N LEU A 275 11.90 -13.17 6.50
CA LEU A 275 12.11 -14.62 6.41
C LEU A 275 11.31 -15.26 5.27
N GLY A 276 10.27 -14.60 4.76
CA GLY A 276 9.38 -15.16 3.77
C GLY A 276 8.53 -16.32 4.34
N GLU A 277 8.18 -16.24 5.61
CA GLU A 277 7.42 -17.24 6.33
C GLU A 277 6.00 -16.77 6.63
N PHE A 278 5.04 -17.68 6.57
CA PHE A 278 3.71 -17.40 7.11
C PHE A 278 3.78 -17.31 8.62
N ALA A 279 3.15 -16.31 9.19
CA ALA A 279 3.08 -16.14 10.62
C ALA A 279 1.62 -16.00 11.05
N ALA A 280 1.28 -16.64 12.18
CA ALA A 280 0.02 -16.32 12.85
C ALA A 280 0.11 -14.87 13.32
N GLU A 281 -0.98 -14.12 13.14
CA GLU A 281 -1.14 -12.88 13.87
C GLU A 281 -1.17 -13.22 15.36
N ASP A 282 -0.43 -12.48 16.18
CA ASP A 282 -0.50 -12.65 17.63
C ASP A 282 -1.96 -12.44 18.05
N LYS A 283 -2.57 -13.46 18.66
CA LYS A 283 -3.98 -13.39 19.10
C LYS A 283 -4.23 -12.22 20.05
N ASP A 284 -3.17 -11.77 20.71
CA ASP A 284 -3.20 -10.68 21.67
C ASP A 284 -2.67 -9.35 21.08
N ALA A 285 -2.31 -9.30 19.78
CA ALA A 285 -1.98 -8.04 19.10
C ALA A 285 -3.19 -7.11 19.11
N ILE A 286 -2.97 -5.82 19.40
CA ILE A 286 -4.07 -4.85 19.39
C ILE A 286 -4.58 -4.66 17.97
N VAL A 287 -3.67 -4.47 17.02
CA VAL A 287 -4.01 -4.21 15.62
C VAL A 287 -3.44 -5.30 14.73
N PRO A 288 -4.26 -6.07 14.02
CA PRO A 288 -3.81 -7.01 13.02
C PRO A 288 -3.09 -6.31 11.85
N ILE A 289 -2.01 -6.92 11.35
CA ILE A 289 -1.23 -6.35 10.23
C ILE A 289 -2.08 -6.19 8.96
N SER A 290 -3.01 -7.10 8.71
CA SER A 290 -3.93 -7.05 7.56
C SER A 290 -4.81 -5.79 7.55
N TRP A 291 -5.19 -5.27 8.72
CA TRP A 291 -5.97 -4.03 8.84
C TRP A 291 -5.15 -2.80 8.50
N ILE A 292 -3.85 -2.79 8.86
CA ILE A 292 -2.92 -1.72 8.52
C ILE A 292 -2.63 -1.74 7.03
N GLU A 293 -2.38 -2.91 6.43
CA GLU A 293 -2.19 -3.04 4.98
C GLU A 293 -3.42 -2.51 4.21
N ALA A 294 -4.64 -2.82 4.66
CA ALA A 294 -5.85 -2.27 4.08
C ALA A 294 -5.98 -0.74 4.26
N ALA A 295 -5.52 -0.20 5.39
CA ALA A 295 -5.49 1.24 5.62
C ALA A 295 -4.45 1.95 4.74
N ASN A 296 -3.29 1.35 4.49
CA ASN A 296 -2.29 1.87 3.56
C ASN A 296 -2.82 1.91 2.12
N GLU A 297 -3.58 0.90 1.69
CA GLU A 297 -4.22 0.91 0.36
C GLU A 297 -5.26 2.03 0.22
N ARG A 298 -6.09 2.25 1.26
CA ARG A 298 -7.02 3.39 1.29
C ARG A 298 -6.28 4.73 1.21
N TRP A 299 -5.17 4.87 1.94
CA TRP A 299 -4.33 6.06 1.91
C TRP A 299 -3.88 6.40 0.48
N HIS A 300 -3.32 5.44 -0.23
CA HIS A 300 -2.89 5.63 -1.60
C HIS A 300 -4.04 5.94 -2.57
N LYS A 301 -5.22 5.35 -2.35
CA LYS A 301 -6.40 5.64 -3.15
C LYS A 301 -6.85 7.09 -2.96
N LEU A 302 -6.93 7.57 -1.72
CA LEU A 302 -7.34 8.92 -1.39
C LEU A 302 -6.36 9.97 -1.93
N VAL A 303 -5.05 9.79 -1.72
CA VAL A 303 -4.03 10.72 -2.25
C VAL A 303 -4.20 10.92 -3.76
N ARG A 304 -4.32 9.83 -4.53
CA ARG A 304 -4.52 9.95 -5.99
C ARG A 304 -5.85 10.61 -6.37
N GLN A 305 -6.92 10.35 -5.62
CA GLN A 305 -8.21 11.00 -5.87
C GLN A 305 -8.11 12.50 -5.64
N TRP A 306 -7.46 12.94 -4.58
CA TRP A 306 -7.26 14.35 -4.28
C TRP A 306 -6.30 15.04 -5.25
N GLU A 307 -5.18 14.42 -5.63
CA GLU A 307 -4.29 14.95 -6.68
C GLU A 307 -5.06 15.23 -7.98
N LYS A 308 -5.88 14.27 -8.41
CA LYS A 308 -6.73 14.43 -9.59
C LYS A 308 -7.83 15.49 -9.40
N ALA A 309 -8.45 15.53 -8.23
CA ALA A 309 -9.48 16.52 -7.92
C ALA A 309 -8.88 17.94 -7.90
N THR A 310 -7.69 18.13 -7.32
CA THR A 310 -6.97 19.40 -7.31
C THR A 310 -6.64 19.87 -8.72
N GLU A 311 -6.14 18.99 -9.59
CA GLU A 311 -5.88 19.33 -10.99
C GLU A 311 -7.16 19.79 -11.74
N VAL A 312 -8.29 19.13 -11.46
CA VAL A 312 -9.59 19.50 -12.06
C VAL A 312 -10.10 20.82 -11.49
N TYR A 313 -9.97 21.03 -10.18
CA TYR A 313 -10.37 22.26 -9.51
C TYR A 313 -9.56 23.47 -10.01
N GLU A 314 -8.23 23.38 -10.08
CA GLU A 314 -7.36 24.43 -10.60
C GLU A 314 -7.71 24.80 -12.06
N LYS A 315 -7.96 23.79 -12.89
CA LYS A 315 -8.41 24.02 -14.29
C LYS A 315 -9.78 24.68 -14.35
N ALA A 316 -10.69 24.34 -13.45
CA ALA A 316 -12.01 24.96 -13.37
C ALA A 316 -11.90 26.40 -12.87
N LEU A 317 -11.14 26.65 -11.82
CA LEU A 317 -10.88 27.98 -11.25
C LEU A 317 -10.32 28.95 -12.32
N ALA A 318 -9.42 28.45 -13.17
CA ALA A 318 -8.83 29.25 -14.26
C ALA A 318 -9.80 29.54 -15.44
N ARG A 319 -10.90 28.79 -15.58
CA ARG A 319 -11.78 28.84 -16.77
C ARG A 319 -13.19 29.33 -16.51
N THR A 320 -13.69 29.21 -15.31
CA THR A 320 -15.09 29.51 -14.97
C THR A 320 -15.20 30.42 -13.76
N GLY A 321 -16.21 31.33 -13.77
CA GLY A 321 -16.66 32.06 -12.59
C GLY A 321 -17.92 31.45 -11.96
N ASP A 322 -18.23 30.18 -12.26
CA ASP A 322 -19.39 29.48 -11.72
C ASP A 322 -19.07 28.95 -10.30
N GLU A 323 -19.49 29.71 -9.29
CA GLU A 323 -19.28 29.44 -7.88
C GLU A 323 -19.88 28.10 -7.46
N ASN A 324 -21.07 27.72 -7.95
CA ASN A 324 -21.70 26.43 -7.60
C ASN A 324 -20.91 25.22 -8.10
N LYS A 325 -20.21 25.39 -9.24
CA LYS A 325 -19.35 24.34 -9.78
C LYS A 325 -18.06 24.22 -8.98
N LEU A 326 -17.48 25.35 -8.60
CA LEU A 326 -16.26 25.37 -7.78
C LEU A 326 -16.51 24.78 -6.40
N GLU A 327 -17.61 25.15 -5.73
CA GLU A 327 -18.00 24.58 -4.43
C GLU A 327 -18.14 23.05 -4.45
N LYS A 328 -18.76 22.49 -5.52
CA LYS A 328 -18.86 21.03 -5.68
C LYS A 328 -17.51 20.34 -5.91
N LEU A 329 -16.59 21.00 -6.59
CA LEU A 329 -15.24 20.47 -6.79
C LEU A 329 -14.40 20.58 -5.53
N GLU A 330 -14.57 21.65 -4.76
CA GLU A 330 -13.89 21.87 -3.48
C GLU A 330 -14.21 20.77 -2.46
N GLN A 331 -15.46 20.29 -2.42
CA GLN A 331 -15.86 19.16 -1.57
C GLN A 331 -15.15 17.84 -1.92
N LEU A 332 -14.52 17.74 -3.10
CA LEU A 332 -13.74 16.57 -3.53
C LEU A 332 -12.25 16.69 -3.21
N LEU A 333 -11.80 17.85 -2.71
CA LEU A 333 -10.42 18.08 -2.31
C LEU A 333 -10.08 17.38 -0.99
N MET A 334 -8.80 17.39 -0.65
CA MET A 334 -8.35 16.93 0.65
C MET A 334 -9.05 17.71 1.77
N PRO A 335 -9.62 17.06 2.78
CA PRO A 335 -10.25 17.75 3.90
C PRO A 335 -9.23 18.56 4.69
N GLU A 336 -9.71 19.53 5.46
CA GLU A 336 -8.88 20.39 6.30
C GLU A 336 -8.20 19.62 7.43
N LEU A 337 -7.09 20.18 7.93
CA LEU A 337 -6.38 19.69 9.10
C LEU A 337 -7.32 19.73 10.33
N SER A 338 -7.45 18.61 11.02
CA SER A 338 -8.37 18.47 12.17
C SER A 338 -7.65 18.22 13.49
N CYS A 339 -6.45 17.61 13.43
CA CYS A 339 -5.69 17.30 14.63
C CYS A 339 -4.20 17.21 14.33
N VAL A 340 -3.38 17.71 15.25
CA VAL A 340 -1.93 17.49 15.29
C VAL A 340 -1.59 16.79 16.59
N ALA A 341 -0.96 15.62 16.53
CA ALA A 341 -0.48 14.92 17.73
C ALA A 341 1.04 14.95 17.81
N CYS A 342 1.57 15.06 19.03
CA CYS A 342 3.00 15.02 19.27
C CYS A 342 3.33 14.05 20.42
N ASP A 343 4.05 12.99 20.10
CA ASP A 343 4.75 12.15 21.09
C ASP A 343 6.14 12.75 21.33
N VAL A 344 6.33 13.32 22.53
CA VAL A 344 7.53 14.09 22.87
C VAL A 344 8.56 13.17 23.48
N ALA A 345 9.70 12.98 22.81
CA ALA A 345 10.83 12.24 23.37
C ALA A 345 11.53 13.03 24.47
N ASP A 346 11.89 12.35 25.56
CA ASP A 346 12.87 12.86 26.51
C ASP A 346 14.30 12.72 25.94
N SER A 347 15.28 13.32 26.60
CA SER A 347 16.68 13.24 26.17
C SER A 347 17.15 11.80 26.01
N GLY A 348 17.49 11.37 24.78
CA GLY A 348 17.94 10.00 24.49
C GLY A 348 17.94 9.67 22.99
N ASP A 349 17.82 8.38 22.69
CA ASP A 349 17.75 7.83 21.32
C ASP A 349 16.31 7.78 20.77
N ASP A 350 15.30 8.10 21.57
CA ASP A 350 13.90 8.15 21.16
C ASP A 350 13.64 9.41 20.29
N SER A 351 12.67 9.36 19.38
CA SER A 351 12.35 10.45 18.47
C SER A 351 11.06 11.15 18.86
N THR A 352 11.05 12.48 18.81
CA THR A 352 9.81 13.26 18.84
C THR A 352 9.09 13.09 17.52
N ILE A 353 7.84 12.64 17.57
CA ILE A 353 7.00 12.40 16.39
C ILE A 353 5.88 13.44 16.35
N VAL A 354 5.75 14.11 15.21
CA VAL A 354 4.61 14.98 14.90
C VAL A 354 3.77 14.31 13.82
N ALA A 355 2.50 14.11 14.11
CA ALA A 355 1.53 13.49 13.24
C ALA A 355 0.38 14.44 12.94
N ARG A 356 -0.18 14.39 11.72
CA ARG A 356 -1.31 15.22 11.27
C ARG A 356 -2.46 14.35 10.83
N ARG A 357 -3.68 14.75 11.21
CA ARG A 357 -4.92 14.14 10.75
C ARG A 357 -5.76 15.17 10.01
N TYR A 358 -6.18 14.83 8.79
CA TYR A 358 -7.08 15.61 7.97
C TYR A 358 -8.47 14.98 7.95
N GLY A 359 -9.49 15.81 8.14
CA GLY A 359 -10.84 15.32 8.37
C GLY A 359 -10.90 14.35 9.56
N ARG A 360 -11.69 13.27 9.42
CA ARG A 360 -11.87 12.27 10.48
C ARG A 360 -10.87 11.12 10.40
N THR A 361 -10.40 10.74 9.20
CA THR A 361 -9.82 9.40 8.98
C THR A 361 -8.54 9.37 8.14
N PHE A 362 -8.03 10.49 7.68
CA PHE A 362 -6.78 10.49 6.91
C PHE A 362 -5.61 10.94 7.76
N VAL A 363 -4.58 10.11 7.85
CA VAL A 363 -3.31 10.41 8.53
C VAL A 363 -2.24 10.67 7.48
N GLU A 364 -1.58 11.81 7.53
CA GLU A 364 -0.47 12.17 6.66
C GLU A 364 0.82 11.42 7.04
N ALA A 365 1.85 11.49 6.20
CA ALA A 365 3.18 10.99 6.52
C ALA A 365 3.73 11.67 7.78
N LEU A 366 4.37 10.88 8.66
CA LEU A 366 4.80 11.34 9.97
C LEU A 366 6.16 12.06 9.90
N ASP A 367 6.27 13.15 10.64
CA ASP A 367 7.55 13.82 10.86
C ASP A 367 8.24 13.29 12.11
N ALA A 368 9.53 13.00 12.00
CA ALA A 368 10.35 12.51 13.10
C ALA A 368 11.55 13.43 13.35
N TYR A 369 11.73 13.84 14.59
CA TYR A 369 12.80 14.73 15.01
C TYR A 369 13.59 14.12 16.16
N THR A 370 14.90 14.20 16.12
CA THR A 370 15.80 13.70 17.18
C THR A 370 16.41 14.84 17.97
N LYS A 371 16.66 14.64 19.26
CA LYS A 371 17.37 15.57 20.17
C LYS A 371 16.79 16.98 20.18
N GLN A 372 15.47 17.07 20.39
CA GLN A 372 14.75 18.34 20.45
C GLN A 372 14.61 18.84 21.89
N ASP A 373 14.66 20.15 22.10
CA ASP A 373 14.20 20.79 23.31
C ASP A 373 12.70 21.14 23.23
N THR A 374 12.13 21.57 24.36
CA THR A 374 10.70 21.92 24.46
C THR A 374 10.29 23.03 23.48
N MET A 375 11.16 24.02 23.25
CA MET A 375 10.85 25.14 22.36
C MET A 375 10.89 24.72 20.89
N ALA A 376 11.90 23.93 20.50
CA ALA A 376 11.98 23.37 19.17
C ALA A 376 10.79 22.44 18.88
N THR A 377 10.41 21.56 19.83
CA THR A 377 9.23 20.70 19.73
C THR A 377 7.95 21.54 19.57
N THR A 378 7.78 22.60 20.38
CA THR A 378 6.64 23.53 20.22
C THR A 378 6.63 24.16 18.84
N GLY A 379 7.80 24.57 18.32
CA GLY A 379 7.96 25.13 16.97
C GLY A 379 7.48 24.20 15.87
N HIS A 380 7.80 22.91 15.95
CA HIS A 380 7.34 21.90 14.98
C HIS A 380 5.82 21.71 15.02
N VAL A 381 5.22 21.68 16.22
CA VAL A 381 3.76 21.58 16.36
C VAL A 381 3.07 22.84 15.82
N VAL A 382 3.59 24.04 16.14
CA VAL A 382 3.06 25.30 15.60
C VAL A 382 3.18 25.34 14.07
N ALA A 383 4.32 24.91 13.50
CA ALA A 383 4.49 24.85 12.05
C ALA A 383 3.46 23.93 11.38
N ALA A 384 3.15 22.79 11.99
CA ALA A 384 2.10 21.89 11.50
C ALA A 384 0.70 22.49 11.61
N LEU A 385 0.38 23.18 12.69
CA LEU A 385 -0.92 23.84 12.91
C LEU A 385 -1.16 24.99 11.95
N ARG A 386 -0.12 25.72 11.55
CA ARG A 386 -0.21 26.86 10.62
C ARG A 386 -0.67 26.50 9.22
N GLU A 387 -0.77 25.23 8.89
CA GLU A 387 -1.41 24.76 7.67
C GLU A 387 -2.93 25.02 7.66
N HIS A 388 -3.52 25.27 8.82
CA HIS A 388 -4.94 25.59 8.95
C HIS A 388 -5.15 27.12 9.16
N PRO A 389 -6.13 27.76 8.48
CA PRO A 389 -6.36 29.20 8.55
C PRO A 389 -6.49 29.76 9.98
N ALA A 390 -7.16 29.02 10.86
CA ALA A 390 -7.33 29.41 12.27
C ALA A 390 -5.99 29.63 13.02
N TYR A 391 -4.89 29.09 12.55
CA TYR A 391 -3.58 29.17 13.19
C TYR A 391 -2.47 29.74 12.29
N GLU A 392 -2.81 30.23 11.10
CA GLU A 392 -1.85 30.85 10.18
C GLU A 392 -1.07 32.01 10.82
N HIS A 393 -1.72 32.77 11.70
CA HIS A 393 -1.15 33.91 12.42
C HIS A 393 -0.18 33.54 13.55
N LEU A 394 -0.10 32.28 13.98
CA LEU A 394 0.74 31.90 15.12
C LEU A 394 2.22 32.16 14.82
N ALA A 395 2.86 32.94 15.65
CA ALA A 395 4.31 33.09 15.70
C ALA A 395 4.81 32.69 17.10
N LEU A 396 6.02 32.14 17.16
CA LEU A 396 6.59 31.70 18.45
C LEU A 396 6.85 32.86 19.43
N ASP A 397 7.03 34.04 18.89
CA ASP A 397 7.44 35.25 19.63
C ASP A 397 6.29 36.22 19.91
N ASP A 398 5.11 36.02 19.30
CA ASP A 398 3.98 36.96 19.44
C ASP A 398 2.86 36.37 20.29
N THR A 399 2.34 37.22 21.19
CA THR A 399 1.05 37.00 21.86
C THR A 399 -0.05 37.43 20.88
N PRO A 400 -1.12 36.64 20.63
CA PRO A 400 -2.18 37.05 19.72
C PRO A 400 -2.78 38.36 20.16
N ALA A 401 -2.85 39.32 19.26
CA ALA A 401 -3.46 40.62 19.52
C ALA A 401 -5.00 40.53 19.50
N ILE A 402 -5.59 39.61 20.29
CA ILE A 402 -7.05 39.51 20.46
C ILE A 402 -7.65 40.82 20.97
N GLU A 403 -6.87 41.59 21.76
CA GLU A 403 -7.28 42.90 22.29
C GLU A 403 -7.44 44.00 21.21
N ALA A 404 -6.97 43.74 19.97
CA ALA A 404 -7.01 44.71 18.88
C ALA A 404 -8.04 44.35 17.77
N MET A 405 -8.79 43.28 17.93
CA MET A 405 -9.81 42.85 16.95
C MET A 405 -11.08 43.68 17.08
N ASP A 406 -11.65 44.12 15.95
CA ASP A 406 -13.01 44.65 15.91
C ASP A 406 -14.06 43.50 16.04
N GLU A 407 -15.34 43.88 16.20
CA GLU A 407 -16.41 42.90 16.47
C GLU A 407 -16.59 41.89 15.33
N GLU A 408 -16.39 42.29 14.07
CA GLU A 408 -16.51 41.45 12.88
C GLU A 408 -15.32 40.46 12.76
N ALA A 409 -14.10 40.92 13.05
CA ALA A 409 -12.90 40.10 13.12
C ALA A 409 -12.92 39.11 14.30
N PHE A 410 -13.52 39.55 15.45
CA PHE A 410 -13.70 38.68 16.61
C PHE A 410 -14.74 37.60 16.36
N ASP A 411 -15.87 37.90 15.71
CA ASP A 411 -16.90 36.89 15.36
C ASP A 411 -16.36 35.88 14.34
N ALA A 412 -15.63 36.32 13.32
CA ALA A 412 -14.93 35.46 12.37
C ALA A 412 -13.90 34.57 13.09
N TYR A 413 -13.11 35.11 13.99
CA TYR A 413 -12.16 34.37 14.82
C TYR A 413 -12.84 33.29 15.69
N VAL A 414 -14.01 33.61 16.26
CA VAL A 414 -14.80 32.67 17.08
C VAL A 414 -15.35 31.54 16.21
N GLU A 415 -15.85 31.84 15.02
CA GLU A 415 -16.36 30.85 14.08
C GLU A 415 -15.23 29.93 13.55
N GLU A 416 -14.10 30.50 13.14
CA GLU A 416 -12.89 29.74 12.77
C GLU A 416 -12.33 28.94 13.96
N SER A 417 -12.41 29.49 15.20
CA SER A 417 -11.92 28.78 16.38
C SER A 417 -12.74 27.56 16.74
N ASP A 418 -14.03 27.48 16.38
CA ASP A 418 -14.85 26.30 16.64
C ASP A 418 -14.41 25.12 15.76
N ASN A 419 -13.92 25.37 14.54
CA ASN A 419 -13.37 24.36 13.60
C ASN A 419 -11.85 24.19 13.70
N ALA A 420 -11.16 24.97 14.53
CA ALA A 420 -9.72 24.93 14.65
C ALA A 420 -9.20 23.55 15.08
N PRO A 421 -8.12 23.03 14.47
CA PRO A 421 -7.53 21.75 14.80
C PRO A 421 -7.08 21.68 16.26
N VAL A 422 -7.17 20.46 16.83
CA VAL A 422 -6.74 20.19 18.21
C VAL A 422 -5.30 19.72 18.22
N ALA A 423 -4.46 20.31 19.07
CA ALA A 423 -3.14 19.78 19.39
C ALA A 423 -3.24 18.77 20.53
N VAL A 424 -2.89 17.51 20.28
CA VAL A 424 -2.82 16.45 21.30
C VAL A 424 -1.37 16.18 21.65
N ILE A 425 -0.96 16.48 22.88
CA ILE A 425 0.43 16.40 23.29
C ILE A 425 0.58 15.38 24.41
N ASP A 426 1.53 14.42 24.29
CA ASP A 426 1.92 13.60 25.41
C ASP A 426 2.49 14.51 26.50
N SER A 427 1.77 14.64 27.62
CA SER A 427 2.06 15.61 28.68
C SER A 427 2.77 14.94 29.86
N ILE A 428 3.53 13.89 29.62
CA ILE A 428 4.42 13.27 30.62
C ILE A 428 5.83 13.86 30.45
N GLY A 429 6.47 14.29 31.54
CA GLY A 429 7.83 14.83 31.48
C GLY A 429 7.96 16.12 30.66
N VAL A 430 8.81 16.10 29.64
CA VAL A 430 9.14 17.27 28.78
C VAL A 430 7.92 17.78 28.01
N GLY A 431 7.01 16.92 27.61
CA GLY A 431 5.83 17.31 26.84
C GLY A 431 4.82 18.20 27.59
N ALA A 432 4.87 18.22 28.94
CA ALA A 432 4.04 19.13 29.72
C ALA A 432 4.35 20.61 29.42
N GLY A 433 5.62 20.94 29.17
CA GLY A 433 6.06 22.28 28.79
C GLY A 433 5.54 22.68 27.41
N THR A 434 5.61 21.78 26.44
CA THR A 434 5.04 21.98 25.09
C THR A 434 3.53 22.23 25.15
N ALA A 435 2.79 21.40 25.89
CA ALA A 435 1.34 21.58 26.06
C ALA A 435 0.96 22.89 26.74
N ALA A 436 1.74 23.33 27.76
CA ALA A 436 1.53 24.61 28.43
C ALA A 436 1.77 25.78 27.47
N ARG A 437 2.87 25.76 26.70
CA ARG A 437 3.20 26.82 25.76
C ARG A 437 2.17 26.94 24.63
N LEU A 438 1.68 25.82 24.08
CA LEU A 438 0.62 25.87 23.07
C LEU A 438 -0.68 26.48 23.59
N LYS A 439 -1.04 26.21 24.86
CA LYS A 439 -2.20 26.88 25.50
C LYS A 439 -2.01 28.37 25.68
N GLU A 440 -0.80 28.82 26.04
CA GLU A 440 -0.46 30.25 26.13
C GLU A 440 -0.59 30.96 24.77
N LEU A 441 -0.29 30.23 23.68
CA LEU A 441 -0.46 30.70 22.30
C LEU A 441 -1.92 30.68 21.81
N GLY A 442 -2.89 30.29 22.64
CA GLY A 442 -4.30 30.19 22.26
C GLY A 442 -4.68 28.94 21.49
N VAL A 443 -3.78 27.95 21.37
CA VAL A 443 -4.06 26.71 20.63
C VAL A 443 -4.99 25.80 21.44
N LYS A 444 -6.02 25.25 20.79
CA LYS A 444 -6.85 24.15 21.35
C LYS A 444 -5.95 22.96 21.68
N THR A 445 -5.62 22.75 22.94
CA THR A 445 -4.65 21.74 23.36
C THR A 445 -5.27 20.72 24.30
N LEU A 446 -5.21 19.44 23.92
CA LEU A 446 -5.51 18.27 24.74
C LEU A 446 -4.20 17.71 25.32
N ALA A 447 -3.98 17.91 26.62
CA ALA A 447 -2.88 17.28 27.33
C ALA A 447 -3.22 15.80 27.53
N PHE A 448 -2.53 14.91 26.81
CA PHE A 448 -2.71 13.46 26.90
C PHE A 448 -1.80 12.87 27.97
N VAL A 449 -2.40 12.25 29.00
CA VAL A 449 -1.67 11.55 30.05
C VAL A 449 -2.11 10.08 30.03
N ALA A 450 -1.27 9.22 29.50
CA ALA A 450 -1.54 7.82 29.22
C ALA A 450 -2.05 7.01 30.44
N SER A 451 -1.54 7.32 31.62
CA SER A 451 -1.87 6.63 32.89
C SER A 451 -3.19 7.05 33.54
N GLN A 452 -3.79 8.17 33.11
CA GLN A 452 -5.05 8.66 33.67
C GLN A 452 -6.21 7.68 33.43
N ALA A 453 -7.23 7.75 34.31
CA ALA A 453 -8.45 6.96 34.15
C ALA A 453 -9.16 7.27 32.82
N ALA A 454 -9.63 6.25 32.13
CA ALA A 454 -10.39 6.38 30.88
C ALA A 454 -11.83 6.85 31.18
N LYS A 455 -12.00 8.14 31.34
CA LYS A 455 -13.29 8.78 31.63
C LYS A 455 -13.51 10.00 30.75
N TYR A 456 -14.77 10.24 30.38
CA TYR A 456 -15.24 11.46 29.78
C TYR A 456 -16.48 11.99 30.55
N ASN A 457 -16.48 13.25 30.93
CA ASN A 457 -17.53 13.86 31.77
C ASN A 457 -17.93 13.02 33.00
N GLY A 458 -16.92 12.47 33.69
CA GLY A 458 -17.10 11.65 34.89
C GLY A 458 -17.53 10.21 34.62
N ARG A 459 -17.95 9.85 33.41
CA ARG A 459 -18.39 8.51 33.02
C ARG A 459 -17.21 7.67 32.53
N GLU A 460 -17.18 6.40 32.91
CA GLU A 460 -16.19 5.43 32.42
C GLU A 460 -16.41 5.17 30.91
N LEU A 461 -15.33 5.25 30.14
CA LEU A 461 -15.35 4.92 28.72
C LEU A 461 -15.40 3.43 28.52
N LYS A 462 -16.12 2.99 27.50
CA LYS A 462 -16.26 1.60 27.08
C LYS A 462 -15.98 1.47 25.58
N ASP A 463 -15.71 0.25 25.15
CA ASP A 463 -15.64 -0.13 23.75
C ASP A 463 -16.98 0.14 23.03
N ARG A 464 -17.01 0.05 21.71
CA ARG A 464 -18.25 0.29 20.92
C ARG A 464 -19.39 -0.66 21.25
N THR A 465 -19.08 -1.84 21.77
CA THR A 465 -20.12 -2.78 22.22
C THR A 465 -20.77 -2.38 23.55
N GLY A 466 -20.16 -1.43 24.26
CA GLY A 466 -20.60 -0.99 25.59
C GLY A 466 -20.31 -1.99 26.71
N VAL A 467 -19.55 -3.06 26.44
CA VAL A 467 -19.29 -4.15 27.38
C VAL A 467 -17.96 -3.97 28.11
N MET A 468 -16.88 -3.71 27.38
CA MET A 468 -15.53 -3.68 27.93
C MET A 468 -15.13 -2.26 28.32
N ALA A 469 -14.65 -2.07 29.55
CA ALA A 469 -14.05 -0.83 30.01
C ALA A 469 -12.52 -0.85 29.82
N PHE A 470 -11.86 0.26 30.10
CA PHE A 470 -10.42 0.42 29.90
C PHE A 470 -9.69 0.67 31.22
N ALA A 471 -8.49 0.14 31.36
CA ALA A 471 -7.66 0.31 32.54
C ALA A 471 -7.17 1.77 32.69
N ASN A 472 -6.89 2.45 31.58
CA ASN A 472 -6.40 3.83 31.53
C ASN A 472 -6.67 4.46 30.16
N ARG A 473 -6.31 5.75 29.98
CA ARG A 473 -6.46 6.49 28.72
C ARG A 473 -5.67 5.86 27.58
N LYS A 474 -4.46 5.33 27.82
CA LYS A 474 -3.70 4.61 26.79
C LYS A 474 -4.52 3.47 26.21
N ALA A 475 -5.11 2.63 27.08
CA ALA A 475 -5.90 1.49 26.61
C ALA A 475 -7.14 1.93 25.80
N ALA A 476 -7.81 3.00 26.22
CA ALA A 476 -8.96 3.54 25.47
C ALA A 476 -8.55 4.08 24.10
N ALA A 477 -7.45 4.83 24.01
CA ALA A 477 -6.97 5.41 22.74
C ALA A 477 -6.50 4.33 21.75
N TRP A 478 -5.73 3.36 22.21
CA TRP A 478 -5.30 2.22 21.39
C TRP A 478 -6.47 1.37 20.91
N TRP A 479 -7.46 1.16 21.76
CA TRP A 479 -8.65 0.39 21.40
C TRP A 479 -9.53 1.16 20.41
N ASN A 480 -9.65 2.48 20.57
CA ASN A 480 -10.35 3.32 19.60
C ASN A 480 -9.71 3.21 18.20
N LEU A 481 -8.37 3.32 18.12
CA LEU A 481 -7.67 3.14 16.84
C LEU A 481 -7.91 1.74 16.25
N ARG A 482 -7.88 0.69 17.09
CA ARG A 482 -8.23 -0.67 16.69
C ARG A 482 -9.61 -0.74 16.06
N GLU A 483 -10.63 -0.17 16.73
CA GLU A 483 -12.01 -0.17 16.25
C GLU A 483 -12.18 0.65 14.96
N MET A 484 -11.43 1.72 14.79
CA MET A 484 -11.42 2.52 13.55
C MET A 484 -10.76 1.78 12.38
N LEU A 485 -9.83 0.88 12.65
CA LEU A 485 -9.17 0.06 11.64
C LEU A 485 -9.95 -1.22 11.32
N ASP A 486 -10.84 -1.67 12.22
CA ASP A 486 -11.59 -2.91 12.05
C ASP A 486 -12.53 -2.80 10.84
N PRO A 487 -12.39 -3.69 9.83
CA PRO A 487 -13.23 -3.69 8.65
C PRO A 487 -14.74 -3.82 8.96
N GLN A 488 -15.08 -4.40 10.11
CA GLN A 488 -16.48 -4.57 10.54
C GLN A 488 -17.18 -3.21 10.73
N TYR A 489 -16.44 -2.17 11.14
CA TYR A 489 -17.03 -0.84 11.37
C TYR A 489 -16.95 0.10 10.17
N ASN A 490 -16.16 -0.25 9.16
CA ASN A 490 -16.02 0.47 7.89
C ASN A 490 -15.78 2.00 8.02
N GLU A 491 -14.98 2.41 9.01
CA GLU A 491 -14.71 3.84 9.29
C GLU A 491 -13.85 4.53 8.20
N GLY A 492 -13.23 3.76 7.33
CA GLY A 492 -12.44 4.30 6.23
C GLY A 492 -11.07 4.87 6.64
N LEU A 493 -10.54 4.52 7.82
CA LEU A 493 -9.24 5.02 8.29
C LEU A 493 -8.12 4.70 7.28
N ALA A 494 -7.38 5.73 6.89
CA ALA A 494 -6.25 5.66 5.96
C ALA A 494 -4.95 6.05 6.67
N LEU A 495 -3.97 5.16 6.63
CA LEU A 495 -2.65 5.33 7.25
C LEU A 495 -1.55 5.38 6.18
N PRO A 496 -0.53 6.22 6.35
CA PRO A 496 0.59 6.27 5.41
C PRO A 496 1.36 4.93 5.38
N PRO A 497 1.91 4.54 4.22
CA PRO A 497 2.70 3.32 4.08
C PRO A 497 4.09 3.51 4.70
N ASP A 498 4.18 3.35 6.01
CA ASP A 498 5.39 3.48 6.83
C ASP A 498 5.64 2.15 7.55
N ASP A 499 6.79 1.53 7.26
CA ASP A 499 7.16 0.22 7.83
C ASP A 499 7.41 0.29 9.33
N GLU A 500 7.92 1.42 9.83
CA GLU A 500 8.19 1.64 11.24
C GLU A 500 6.88 1.84 12.00
N LEU A 501 5.95 2.63 11.45
CA LEU A 501 4.60 2.77 11.97
C LEU A 501 3.86 1.43 11.98
N THR A 502 3.97 0.65 10.89
CA THR A 502 3.39 -0.70 10.82
C THR A 502 3.92 -1.58 11.95
N GLY A 503 5.24 -1.56 12.19
CA GLY A 503 5.86 -2.26 13.30
C GLY A 503 5.35 -1.80 14.66
N ASP A 504 5.22 -0.49 14.87
CA ASP A 504 4.74 0.11 16.11
C ASP A 504 3.28 -0.26 16.42
N LEU A 505 2.42 -0.27 15.41
CA LEU A 505 1.00 -0.57 15.59
C LEU A 505 0.71 -2.06 15.79
N THR A 506 1.52 -2.96 15.20
CA THR A 506 1.33 -4.41 15.32
C THR A 506 2.01 -5.02 16.55
N THR A 507 2.96 -4.32 17.15
CA THR A 507 3.76 -4.84 18.26
C THR A 507 3.03 -4.88 19.60
N PRO A 508 2.27 -3.84 20.04
CA PRO A 508 1.65 -3.84 21.35
C PRO A 508 0.59 -4.94 21.49
N THR A 509 0.61 -5.59 22.65
CA THR A 509 -0.38 -6.61 23.02
C THR A 509 -1.39 -6.07 24.04
N TRP A 510 -2.51 -6.74 24.15
CA TRP A 510 -3.53 -6.41 25.13
C TRP A 510 -3.95 -7.63 25.94
N ARG A 511 -4.52 -7.39 27.12
CA ARG A 511 -5.08 -8.43 27.97
C ARG A 511 -6.27 -7.90 28.78
N MET A 512 -7.11 -8.83 29.20
CA MET A 512 -8.12 -8.52 30.20
C MET A 512 -7.52 -8.53 31.60
N VAL A 513 -7.81 -7.50 32.38
CA VAL A 513 -7.43 -7.42 33.80
C VAL A 513 -8.66 -7.46 34.69
N SER A 514 -8.45 -7.49 36.02
CA SER A 514 -9.53 -7.56 37.01
C SER A 514 -10.60 -6.49 36.77
N GLY A 515 -11.87 -6.87 36.88
CA GLY A 515 -13.01 -5.99 36.62
C GLY A 515 -13.39 -5.90 35.14
N GLY A 516 -12.95 -6.82 34.27
CA GLY A 516 -13.33 -6.85 32.85
C GLY A 516 -12.82 -5.67 32.05
N ARG A 517 -11.62 -5.14 32.40
CA ARG A 517 -11.00 -4.00 31.75
C ARG A 517 -9.92 -4.42 30.77
N ILE A 518 -9.87 -3.75 29.63
CA ILE A 518 -8.80 -3.87 28.65
C ILE A 518 -7.57 -3.13 29.19
N GLN A 519 -6.42 -3.79 29.21
CA GLN A 519 -5.11 -3.21 29.47
C GLN A 519 -4.21 -3.45 28.27
N VAL A 520 -3.59 -2.39 27.79
CA VAL A 520 -2.55 -2.43 26.76
C VAL A 520 -1.18 -2.57 27.41
N GLU A 521 -0.27 -3.27 26.75
CA GLU A 521 1.12 -3.46 27.16
C GLU A 521 1.80 -2.12 27.46
N LYS A 522 2.63 -2.08 28.48
CA LYS A 522 3.34 -0.86 28.87
C LYS A 522 4.49 -0.56 27.90
N LYS A 523 4.76 0.72 27.64
CA LYS A 523 5.85 1.17 26.75
C LYS A 523 7.21 0.59 27.16
N GLU A 524 7.47 0.51 28.46
CA GLU A 524 8.71 -0.04 29.02
C GLU A 524 8.85 -1.56 28.75
N ASP A 525 7.75 -2.30 28.80
CA ASP A 525 7.74 -3.74 28.55
C ASP A 525 7.92 -4.02 27.04
N ILE A 526 7.28 -3.22 26.18
CA ILE A 526 7.50 -3.25 24.73
C ILE A 526 8.98 -2.94 24.43
N LYS A 527 9.53 -1.85 25.01
CA LYS A 527 10.94 -1.44 24.80
C LYS A 527 11.93 -2.52 25.24
N LYS A 528 11.65 -3.24 26.33
CA LYS A 528 12.47 -4.39 26.75
C LYS A 528 12.39 -5.56 25.77
N ARG A 529 11.22 -5.80 25.16
CA ARG A 529 10.97 -6.92 24.27
C ARG A 529 11.54 -6.70 22.87
N ILE A 530 11.42 -5.49 22.31
CA ILE A 530 11.84 -5.18 20.93
C ILE A 530 13.03 -4.22 20.83
N GLY A 531 13.57 -3.74 21.98
CA GLY A 531 14.76 -2.88 22.02
C GLY A 531 14.53 -1.41 21.71
N ARG A 532 13.29 -0.98 21.37
CA ARG A 532 12.93 0.40 21.03
C ARG A 532 11.52 0.78 21.50
N SER A 533 11.23 2.07 21.45
CA SER A 533 9.92 2.65 21.71
C SER A 533 8.99 2.55 20.49
N THR A 534 7.68 2.70 20.72
CA THR A 534 6.61 2.71 19.69
C THR A 534 6.14 4.15 19.39
N ASP A 535 7.07 5.08 19.23
CA ASP A 535 6.79 6.53 19.20
C ASP A 535 5.86 6.94 18.05
N ARG A 536 6.03 6.34 16.84
CA ARG A 536 5.14 6.59 15.69
C ARG A 536 3.74 6.06 15.94
N GLY A 537 3.62 4.86 16.51
CA GLY A 537 2.35 4.26 16.89
C GLY A 537 1.62 5.07 17.97
N ASP A 538 2.33 5.49 19.01
CA ASP A 538 1.76 6.30 20.09
C ASP A 538 1.30 7.68 19.58
N ALA A 539 2.05 8.34 18.68
CA ALA A 539 1.64 9.59 18.04
C ALA A 539 0.37 9.42 17.19
N VAL A 540 0.28 8.36 16.38
CA VAL A 540 -0.92 8.08 15.57
C VAL A 540 -2.13 7.76 16.45
N VAL A 541 -1.95 7.01 17.54
CA VAL A 541 -3.02 6.73 18.51
C VAL A 541 -3.55 8.03 19.13
N MET A 542 -2.67 8.98 19.45
CA MET A 542 -3.04 10.27 20.02
C MET A 542 -3.81 11.16 19.04
N LEU A 543 -3.61 11.04 17.73
CA LEU A 543 -4.40 11.77 16.70
C LEU A 543 -5.92 11.56 16.81
N PHE A 544 -6.34 10.50 17.47
CA PHE A 544 -7.76 10.14 17.63
C PHE A 544 -8.25 10.28 19.07
N ALA A 545 -7.41 10.80 19.96
CA ALA A 545 -7.75 10.97 21.36
C ALA A 545 -8.79 12.09 21.58
N ASP A 546 -8.79 13.14 20.74
CA ASP A 546 -9.80 14.19 20.74
C ASP A 546 -11.21 13.64 20.53
N LEU A 547 -11.39 12.64 19.69
CA LEU A 547 -12.70 12.03 19.38
C LEU A 547 -13.34 11.33 20.58
N ILE A 548 -12.53 10.90 21.56
CA ILE A 548 -13.02 10.17 22.75
C ILE A 548 -12.89 10.96 24.04
N PHE A 549 -11.93 11.88 24.17
CA PHE A 549 -11.70 12.65 25.39
C PHE A 549 -12.14 14.10 25.30
N SER A 550 -12.39 14.61 24.08
CA SER A 550 -12.88 15.96 23.82
C SER A 550 -13.69 15.97 22.51
N PRO A 551 -14.76 15.15 22.40
CA PRO A 551 -15.52 15.08 21.15
C PRO A 551 -16.06 16.47 20.81
N PRO A 552 -16.02 16.89 19.55
CA PRO A 552 -16.55 18.17 19.10
C PRO A 552 -18.05 18.24 19.44
N ARG A 553 -18.52 19.46 19.80
CA ARG A 553 -19.94 19.69 20.04
C ARG A 553 -20.69 19.48 18.74
N GLN A 554 -21.41 18.35 18.66
CA GLN A 554 -22.35 17.96 17.60
C GLN A 554 -22.02 18.52 16.21
N LEU A 555 -21.15 17.84 15.46
CA LEU A 555 -21.30 17.82 14.02
C LEU A 555 -22.64 17.20 13.70
N HIS A 556 -23.59 17.95 13.12
CA HIS A 556 -24.78 17.39 12.52
C HIS A 556 -24.32 16.35 11.51
N TRP A 557 -24.61 15.08 11.79
CA TRP A 557 -24.46 14.00 10.82
C TRP A 557 -25.42 14.34 9.68
N ILE A 558 -24.90 14.77 8.54
CA ILE A 558 -25.57 14.52 7.28
C ILE A 558 -25.50 13.01 7.15
N GLU A 559 -26.63 12.35 7.40
CA GLU A 559 -26.84 10.96 7.00
C GLU A 559 -26.58 10.92 5.49
N MET A 560 -25.37 10.51 5.09
CA MET A 560 -25.14 10.02 3.76
C MET A 560 -25.92 8.72 3.71
N GLU A 561 -27.15 8.78 3.20
CA GLU A 561 -27.89 7.62 2.77
C GLU A 561 -26.96 6.78 1.90
N ASP A 562 -26.84 5.53 2.28
CA ASP A 562 -26.03 4.49 1.67
C ASP A 562 -26.59 4.18 0.26
N GLU A 563 -26.40 5.10 -0.68
CA GLU A 563 -26.46 4.78 -2.09
C GLU A 563 -25.10 4.18 -2.45
N GLY A 564 -25.03 2.85 -2.42
CA GLY A 564 -23.94 2.04 -2.91
C GLY A 564 -23.67 2.31 -4.39
N GLY A 565 -23.08 3.46 -4.68
CA GLY A 565 -22.67 3.92 -6.01
C GLY A 565 -21.19 4.23 -5.98
N ASP A 566 -20.46 3.54 -6.82
CA ASP A 566 -19.05 3.75 -7.13
C ASP A 566 -18.70 5.25 -7.17
N LEU A 567 -17.81 5.69 -6.29
CA LEU A 567 -17.24 7.05 -6.29
C LEU A 567 -16.56 7.45 -7.63
N ASP A 568 -16.34 6.49 -8.52
CA ASP A 568 -15.86 6.69 -9.88
C ASP A 568 -16.90 7.40 -10.79
N MET A 569 -18.21 7.32 -10.44
CA MET A 569 -19.29 7.98 -11.20
C MET A 569 -19.35 9.50 -11.01
N GLY A 570 -18.83 10.04 -9.90
CA GLY A 570 -18.81 11.47 -9.62
C GLY A 570 -17.82 12.24 -10.51
N LEU A 571 -16.63 11.71 -10.66
CA LEU A 571 -15.57 12.33 -11.50
C LEU A 571 -15.85 12.18 -12.99
N GLY A 572 -16.44 11.06 -13.44
CA GLY A 572 -16.83 10.84 -14.81
C GLY A 572 -17.93 11.81 -15.31
N LYS A 573 -18.88 12.17 -14.45
CA LYS A 573 -19.93 13.14 -14.77
C LYS A 573 -19.44 14.61 -14.74
N ALA A 574 -18.47 14.93 -13.88
CA ALA A 574 -17.88 16.27 -13.83
C ALA A 574 -16.98 16.57 -15.06
N LEU A 575 -16.42 15.53 -15.69
CA LEU A 575 -15.58 15.65 -16.90
C LEU A 575 -16.38 15.71 -18.21
N SER A 576 -17.69 15.42 -18.20
CA SER A 576 -18.57 15.44 -19.38
C SER A 576 -19.37 16.74 -19.54
N ILE A 577 -19.13 17.74 -18.72
CA ILE A 577 -19.63 19.11 -18.82
C ILE A 577 -18.43 20.04 -18.99
#